data_1a61b4a8c875cbe987a8f6e6f486c244
#
_entry.id   1a61b4a8c875cbe987a8f6e6f486c244
#
_cell.length_a   1.000
_cell.length_b   1.000
_cell.length_c   1.000
_cell.angle_alpha   90.00
_cell.angle_beta   90.00
_cell.angle_gamma   90.00
#
_symmetry.space_group_name_H-M   'P 1'
#
loop_
_entity.id
_entity.type
_entity.pdbx_description
1 polymer ?
#
loop_
_entity_poly.entity_id
_entity_poly.type
_entity_poly.pdbx_seq_one_letter_code
_entity_poly.pdbx_strand_id
1 'polypeptide(L)'
;MAAVSLIESVMKFAIAVFSAAHAPSSRRALLFAQAALAGGHEIVRLFFYQDGVYNASGSVVTPQDELDVPKQWRAFISEQKLDGVVCIAAALRRGVLNGEEAKRYQRDAVAVGAPWELSGLGQLHDAVQDADRLICFGGA
;
A
#
# COMPACT_ATOMS: atom_id res chain seq x y z
N MET A 1 -18.08 -30.86 -14.99
CA MET A 1 -17.63 -29.54 -15.35
C MET A 1 -16.51 -29.06 -14.46
N ALA A 2 -15.32 -29.55 -14.73
CA ALA A 2 -14.15 -29.20 -13.93
C ALA A 2 -13.84 -27.68 -13.93
N ALA A 3 -14.17 -26.97 -15.01
CA ALA A 3 -13.94 -25.55 -15.12
C ALA A 3 -14.73 -24.69 -14.11
N VAL A 4 -15.88 -25.18 -13.65
CA VAL A 4 -16.72 -24.43 -12.70
C VAL A 4 -16.07 -24.34 -11.33
N SER A 5 -15.40 -25.41 -10.87
CA SER A 5 -14.76 -25.42 -9.57
C SER A 5 -13.55 -24.47 -9.47
N LEU A 6 -12.89 -24.15 -10.59
CA LEU A 6 -11.76 -23.23 -10.63
C LEU A 6 -12.19 -21.77 -10.44
N ILE A 7 -13.41 -21.42 -10.85
CA ILE A 7 -13.95 -20.06 -10.74
C ILE A 7 -14.26 -19.72 -9.29
N GLU A 8 -14.47 -20.72 -8.45
CA GLU A 8 -14.86 -20.54 -7.05
C GLU A 8 -13.67 -20.36 -6.11
N SER A 9 -12.43 -20.50 -6.61
CA SER A 9 -11.23 -20.36 -5.81
C SER A 9 -10.87 -18.90 -5.58
N VAL A 10 -11.63 -18.22 -4.73
CA VAL A 10 -11.34 -16.85 -4.33
C VAL A 10 -10.31 -16.88 -3.21
N MET A 11 -9.22 -16.15 -3.40
CA MET A 11 -8.19 -15.98 -2.39
C MET A 11 -8.24 -14.59 -1.78
N LYS A 12 -7.88 -14.52 -0.51
CA LYS A 12 -7.75 -13.25 0.22
C LYS A 12 -6.27 -12.98 0.42
N PHE A 13 -5.80 -11.86 -0.10
CA PHE A 13 -4.41 -11.45 0.00
C PHE A 13 -4.22 -10.30 0.98
N ALA A 14 -3.19 -10.38 1.80
CA ALA A 14 -2.57 -9.24 2.44
C ALA A 14 -1.30 -8.92 1.65
N ILE A 15 -1.06 -7.67 1.33
CA ILE A 15 0.08 -7.25 0.51
C ILE A 15 0.91 -6.27 1.33
N ALA A 16 2.20 -6.57 1.49
CA ALA A 16 3.14 -5.70 2.18
C ALA A 16 4.18 -5.17 1.19
N VAL A 17 4.37 -3.85 1.19
CA VAL A 17 5.28 -3.17 0.27
C VAL A 17 6.39 -2.51 1.09
N PHE A 18 7.62 -2.93 0.86
CA PHE A 18 8.81 -2.48 1.60
C PHE A 18 9.69 -1.52 0.80
N SER A 19 9.44 -1.38 -0.49
CA SER A 19 10.29 -0.60 -1.39
C SER A 19 9.70 0.77 -1.69
N ALA A 20 10.60 1.72 -1.93
CA ALA A 20 10.24 3.10 -2.27
C ALA A 20 9.47 3.18 -3.60
N ALA A 21 8.82 4.32 -3.79
CA ALA A 21 7.95 4.54 -4.95
C ALA A 21 8.63 4.34 -6.30
N HIS A 22 9.91 4.69 -6.39
CA HIS A 22 10.68 4.57 -7.64
C HIS A 22 11.25 3.19 -7.90
N ALA A 23 11.20 2.29 -6.91
CA ALA A 23 11.74 0.94 -7.06
C ALA A 23 10.80 0.07 -7.91
N PRO A 24 11.34 -0.77 -8.79
CA PRO A 24 10.51 -1.64 -9.64
C PRO A 24 9.57 -2.55 -8.85
N SER A 25 9.95 -2.98 -7.66
CA SER A 25 9.11 -3.85 -6.83
C SER A 25 7.83 -3.17 -6.35
N SER A 26 7.83 -1.85 -6.16
CA SER A 26 6.61 -1.11 -5.82
C SER A 26 5.60 -1.15 -6.99
N ARG A 27 6.08 -0.98 -8.20
CA ARG A 27 5.22 -1.09 -9.37
C ARG A 27 4.69 -2.51 -9.56
N ARG A 28 5.54 -3.51 -9.31
CA ARG A 28 5.12 -4.92 -9.37
C ARG A 28 4.02 -5.21 -8.35
N ALA A 29 4.13 -4.64 -7.15
CA ALA A 29 3.09 -4.78 -6.13
C ALA A 29 1.77 -4.21 -6.61
N LEU A 30 1.80 -3.03 -7.22
CA LEU A 30 0.59 -2.42 -7.79
C LEU A 30 -0.01 -3.28 -8.88
N LEU A 31 0.80 -3.78 -9.81
CA LEU A 31 0.33 -4.65 -10.88
C LEU A 31 -0.26 -5.95 -10.34
N PHE A 32 0.37 -6.54 -9.33
CA PHE A 32 -0.15 -7.73 -8.67
C PHE A 32 -1.51 -7.46 -8.03
N ALA A 33 -1.62 -6.35 -7.30
CA ALA A 33 -2.87 -5.98 -6.64
C ALA A 33 -4.01 -5.78 -7.65
N GLN A 34 -3.72 -5.08 -8.75
CA GLN A 34 -4.68 -4.88 -9.84
C GLN A 34 -5.11 -6.21 -10.46
N ALA A 35 -4.15 -7.09 -10.72
CA ALA A 35 -4.43 -8.41 -11.30
C ALA A 35 -5.24 -9.29 -10.36
N ALA A 36 -4.95 -9.23 -9.06
CA ALA A 36 -5.69 -10.01 -8.06
C ALA A 36 -7.18 -9.64 -8.06
N LEU A 37 -7.49 -8.34 -8.05
CA LEU A 37 -8.88 -7.87 -8.10
C LEU A 37 -9.53 -8.21 -9.44
N ALA A 38 -8.82 -8.04 -10.55
CA ALA A 38 -9.33 -8.38 -11.87
C ALA A 38 -9.64 -9.88 -12.00
N GLY A 39 -8.89 -10.71 -11.29
CA GLY A 39 -9.10 -12.16 -11.25
C GLY A 39 -10.18 -12.60 -10.27
N GLY A 40 -10.87 -11.67 -9.63
CA GLY A 40 -11.95 -11.99 -8.69
C GLY A 40 -11.49 -12.30 -7.27
N HIS A 41 -10.23 -12.05 -6.94
CA HIS A 41 -9.71 -12.25 -5.59
C HIS A 41 -9.91 -11.00 -4.74
N GLU A 42 -9.70 -11.13 -3.44
CA GLU A 42 -9.86 -10.05 -2.48
C GLU A 42 -8.50 -9.59 -1.96
N ILE A 43 -8.40 -8.31 -1.66
CA ILE A 43 -7.26 -7.73 -0.94
C ILE A 43 -7.78 -7.26 0.42
N VAL A 44 -7.30 -7.92 1.48
CA VAL A 44 -7.69 -7.60 2.85
C VAL A 44 -7.13 -6.25 3.25
N ARG A 45 -5.86 -6.02 2.96
CA ARG A 45 -5.14 -4.78 3.30
C ARG A 45 -3.86 -4.66 2.51
N LEU A 46 -3.52 -3.42 2.17
CA LEU A 46 -2.21 -3.04 1.67
C LEU A 46 -1.46 -2.38 2.82
N PHE A 47 -0.27 -2.89 3.13
CA PHE A 47 0.55 -2.37 4.23
C PHE A 47 1.91 -1.93 3.70
N PHE A 48 2.23 -0.65 3.92
CA PHE A 48 3.45 -0.03 3.42
C PHE A 48 4.40 0.21 4.59
N TYR A 49 5.58 -0.41 4.54
CA TYR A 49 6.54 -0.44 5.63
C TYR A 49 7.94 -0.05 5.14
N GLN A 50 8.80 0.35 6.05
CA GLN A 50 10.15 0.81 5.71
C GLN A 50 10.07 1.90 4.62
N ASP A 51 10.89 1.82 3.57
CA ASP A 51 10.85 2.80 2.48
C ASP A 51 9.56 2.75 1.66
N GLY A 52 8.76 1.70 1.83
CA GLY A 52 7.43 1.61 1.22
C GLY A 52 6.51 2.76 1.59
N VAL A 53 6.74 3.41 2.73
CA VAL A 53 5.93 4.56 3.16
C VAL A 53 6.02 5.74 2.20
N TYR A 54 7.08 5.85 1.41
CA TYR A 54 7.21 6.90 0.41
C TYR A 54 6.18 6.80 -0.72
N ASN A 55 5.58 5.63 -0.92
CA ASN A 55 4.47 5.48 -1.87
C ASN A 55 3.26 6.33 -1.50
N ALA A 56 3.11 6.66 -0.22
CA ALA A 56 1.99 7.45 0.29
C ALA A 56 2.29 8.95 0.31
N SER A 57 3.52 9.35 0.03
CA SER A 57 3.91 10.77 0.10
C SER A 57 3.44 11.55 -1.12
N GLY A 58 2.65 12.58 -0.88
CA GLY A 58 2.27 13.54 -1.91
C GLY A 58 3.40 14.48 -2.32
N SER A 59 4.53 14.43 -1.61
CA SER A 59 5.70 15.27 -1.92
C SER A 59 6.67 14.63 -2.91
N VAL A 60 6.46 13.36 -3.25
CA VAL A 60 7.27 12.68 -4.26
C VAL A 60 6.94 13.25 -5.63
N VAL A 61 7.96 13.67 -6.36
CA VAL A 61 7.83 14.19 -7.72
C VAL A 61 8.39 13.17 -8.69
N THR A 62 7.57 12.79 -9.64
CA THR A 62 7.95 11.83 -10.68
C THR A 62 8.29 12.59 -11.96
N PRO A 63 9.45 12.34 -12.60
CA PRO A 63 9.75 12.92 -13.92
C PRO A 63 8.65 12.61 -14.93
N GLN A 64 8.46 13.51 -15.90
CA GLN A 64 7.35 13.41 -16.86
C GLN A 64 7.39 12.16 -17.73
N ASP A 65 8.57 11.61 -17.98
CA ASP A 65 8.77 10.42 -18.79
C ASP A 65 8.69 9.10 -18.00
N GLU A 66 8.40 9.19 -16.70
CA GLU A 66 8.26 8.02 -15.84
C GLU A 66 6.82 7.86 -15.37
N LEU A 67 6.49 6.65 -14.92
CA LEU A 67 5.18 6.36 -14.31
C LEU A 67 5.13 6.91 -12.89
N ASP A 68 4.08 7.65 -12.59
CA ASP A 68 3.83 8.18 -11.25
C ASP A 68 3.16 7.11 -10.40
N VAL A 69 3.96 6.23 -9.81
CA VAL A 69 3.48 5.10 -9.02
C VAL A 69 2.72 5.55 -7.76
N PRO A 70 3.17 6.55 -7.00
CA PRO A 70 2.38 7.05 -5.87
C PRO A 70 0.98 7.52 -6.25
N LYS A 71 0.86 8.21 -7.37
CA LYS A 71 -0.45 8.66 -7.88
C LYS A 71 -1.33 7.46 -8.26
N GLN A 72 -0.74 6.46 -8.89
CA GLN A 72 -1.46 5.25 -9.28
C GLN A 72 -1.94 4.46 -8.06
N TRP A 73 -1.12 4.33 -7.02
CA TRP A 73 -1.52 3.71 -5.77
C TRP A 73 -2.71 4.43 -5.14
N ARG A 74 -2.61 5.74 -5.05
CA ARG A 74 -3.66 6.57 -4.45
C ARG A 74 -4.98 6.40 -5.18
N ALA A 75 -4.95 6.46 -6.50
CA ALA A 75 -6.14 6.27 -7.32
C ALA A 75 -6.73 4.87 -7.15
N PHE A 76 -5.88 3.85 -7.19
CA PHE A 76 -6.31 2.46 -7.06
C PHE A 76 -6.97 2.20 -5.71
N ILE A 77 -6.36 2.65 -4.62
CA ILE A 77 -6.89 2.47 -3.27
C ILE A 77 -8.24 3.18 -3.12
N SER A 78 -8.34 4.41 -3.63
CA SER A 78 -9.60 5.18 -3.58
C SER A 78 -10.71 4.54 -4.41
N GLU A 79 -10.41 4.18 -5.65
CA GLU A 79 -11.40 3.64 -6.58
C GLU A 79 -11.92 2.28 -6.14
N GLN A 80 -11.04 1.43 -5.65
CA GLN A 80 -11.38 0.08 -5.21
C GLN A 80 -11.81 0.02 -3.74
N LYS A 81 -11.79 1.16 -3.05
CA LYS A 81 -12.14 1.27 -1.63
C LYS A 81 -11.35 0.29 -0.77
N LEU A 82 -10.05 0.24 -1.02
CA LEU A 82 -9.15 -0.63 -0.30
C LEU A 82 -8.62 0.05 0.97
N ASP A 83 -8.12 -0.77 1.86
CA ASP A 83 -7.51 -0.34 3.09
C ASP A 83 -6.01 -0.19 2.86
N GLY A 84 -5.54 1.04 2.70
CA GLY A 84 -4.13 1.38 2.47
C GLY A 84 -3.50 1.92 3.73
N VAL A 85 -2.77 1.07 4.46
CA VAL A 85 -2.16 1.40 5.74
C VAL A 85 -0.67 1.63 5.57
N VAL A 86 -0.19 2.70 6.18
CA VAL A 86 1.21 3.08 6.22
C VAL A 86 1.71 2.92 7.64
N CYS A 87 2.83 2.22 7.84
CA CYS A 87 3.41 2.06 9.16
C CYS A 87 3.79 3.41 9.74
N ILE A 88 3.15 3.79 10.85
CA ILE A 88 3.33 5.11 11.45
C ILE A 88 4.77 5.34 11.89
N ALA A 89 5.40 4.37 12.54
CA ALA A 89 6.79 4.54 13.00
C ALA A 89 7.76 4.72 11.84
N ALA A 90 7.60 3.96 10.77
CA ALA A 90 8.43 4.08 9.58
C ALA A 90 8.21 5.43 8.87
N ALA A 91 6.95 5.88 8.83
CA ALA A 91 6.59 7.18 8.25
C ALA A 91 7.18 8.34 9.05
N LEU A 92 7.05 8.31 10.38
CA LEU A 92 7.58 9.38 11.23
C LEU A 92 9.10 9.52 11.10
N ARG A 93 9.83 8.40 11.06
CA ARG A 93 11.30 8.40 10.89
C ARG A 93 11.75 9.03 9.58
N ARG A 94 10.88 9.04 8.58
CA ARG A 94 11.20 9.51 7.21
C ARG A 94 10.58 10.85 6.88
N GLY A 95 9.91 11.47 7.86
CA GLY A 95 9.24 12.75 7.64
C GLY A 95 7.99 12.66 6.78
N VAL A 96 7.41 11.48 6.65
CA VAL A 96 6.17 11.25 5.89
C VAL A 96 5.01 11.36 6.86
N LEU A 97 4.52 12.58 7.06
CA LEU A 97 3.55 12.89 8.10
C LEU A 97 2.19 13.23 7.50
N ASN A 98 1.13 12.81 8.18
CA ASN A 98 -0.21 13.34 7.92
C ASN A 98 -0.42 14.62 8.77
N GLY A 99 -1.58 15.27 8.61
CA GLY A 99 -1.85 16.52 9.32
C GLY A 99 -1.83 16.39 10.83
N GLU A 100 -2.36 15.29 11.34
CA GLU A 100 -2.41 15.01 12.78
C GLU A 100 -1.02 14.85 13.37
N GLU A 101 -0.17 14.08 12.73
CA GLU A 101 1.19 13.82 13.20
C GLU A 101 2.10 15.05 13.02
N ALA A 102 1.93 15.80 11.94
CA ALA A 102 2.66 17.06 11.74
C ALA A 102 2.35 18.03 12.87
N LYS A 103 1.09 18.14 13.26
CA LYS A 103 0.67 18.98 14.37
C LYS A 103 1.24 18.48 15.71
N ARG A 104 1.17 17.17 15.95
CA ARG A 104 1.65 16.54 17.18
C ARG A 104 3.13 16.82 17.42
N TYR A 105 3.95 16.74 16.38
CA TYR A 105 5.40 16.91 16.46
C TYR A 105 5.87 18.28 16.01
N GLN A 106 4.94 19.22 15.75
CA GLN A 106 5.23 20.61 15.38
C GLN A 106 6.13 20.68 14.13
N ARG A 107 5.71 19.96 13.08
CA ARG A 107 6.38 20.00 11.79
C ARG A 107 5.54 20.79 10.80
N ASP A 108 6.23 21.45 9.84
CA ASP A 108 5.59 22.38 8.91
C ASP A 108 4.97 21.70 7.70
N ALA A 109 5.39 20.48 7.39
CA ALA A 109 5.00 19.84 6.16
C ALA A 109 4.06 18.66 6.40
N VAL A 110 3.02 18.55 5.58
CA VAL A 110 2.11 17.42 5.52
C VAL A 110 2.30 16.74 4.18
N ALA A 111 2.65 15.45 4.21
CA ALA A 111 2.93 14.70 2.99
C ALA A 111 1.85 13.65 2.68
N VAL A 112 1.05 13.25 3.66
CA VAL A 112 0.10 12.15 3.53
C VAL A 112 -1.31 12.63 3.86
N GLY A 113 -2.25 12.26 3.00
CA GLY A 113 -3.67 12.49 3.21
C GLY A 113 -4.47 11.27 2.80
N ALA A 114 -5.81 11.41 2.76
CA ALA A 114 -6.66 10.35 2.28
C ALA A 114 -6.24 9.91 0.87
N PRO A 115 -6.35 8.65 0.51
CA PRO A 115 -7.02 7.54 1.22
C PRO A 115 -6.11 6.77 2.20
N TRP A 116 -4.92 7.27 2.45
CA TRP A 116 -3.92 6.59 3.28
C TRP A 116 -4.25 6.73 4.77
N GLU A 117 -3.96 5.69 5.52
CA GLU A 117 -4.09 5.68 6.97
C GLU A 117 -2.74 5.34 7.61
N LEU A 118 -2.28 6.17 8.54
CA LEU A 118 -1.10 5.87 9.34
C LEU A 118 -1.51 5.04 10.54
N SER A 119 -0.92 3.86 10.71
CA SER A 119 -1.23 2.99 11.82
C SER A 119 -0.04 2.08 12.16
N GLY A 120 -0.17 1.31 13.22
CA GLY A 120 0.90 0.44 13.71
C GLY A 120 0.96 -0.92 13.05
N LEU A 121 2.01 -1.66 13.38
CA LEU A 121 2.25 -3.02 12.87
C LEU A 121 1.14 -4.00 13.20
N GLY A 122 0.32 -3.72 14.21
CA GLY A 122 -0.84 -4.53 14.53
C GLY A 122 -1.80 -4.68 13.35
N GLN A 123 -1.86 -3.67 12.48
CA GLN A 123 -2.70 -3.72 11.27
C GLN A 123 -2.20 -4.73 10.26
N LEU A 124 -0.88 -4.91 10.17
CA LEU A 124 -0.30 -5.96 9.34
C LEU A 124 -0.60 -7.33 9.92
N HIS A 125 -0.44 -7.49 11.23
CA HIS A 125 -0.75 -8.73 11.92
C HIS A 125 -2.21 -9.15 11.71
N ASP A 126 -3.15 -8.21 11.89
CA ASP A 126 -4.56 -8.46 11.69
C ASP A 126 -4.87 -8.87 10.24
N ALA A 127 -4.24 -8.21 9.28
CA ALA A 127 -4.42 -8.53 7.87
C ALA A 127 -3.93 -9.96 7.55
N VAL A 128 -2.80 -10.36 8.12
CA VAL A 128 -2.25 -11.71 7.94
C VAL A 128 -3.19 -12.77 8.51
N GLN A 129 -3.82 -12.48 9.65
CA GLN A 129 -4.79 -13.39 10.26
C GLN A 129 -6.01 -13.61 9.36
N ASP A 130 -6.46 -12.57 8.67
CA ASP A 130 -7.66 -12.63 7.82
C ASP A 130 -7.37 -13.13 6.41
N ALA A 131 -6.11 -13.09 5.97
CA ALA A 131 -5.73 -13.43 4.61
C ALA A 131 -5.38 -14.90 4.44
N ASP A 132 -5.55 -15.41 3.24
CA ASP A 132 -5.06 -16.74 2.86
C ASP A 132 -3.56 -16.73 2.60
N ARG A 133 -3.05 -15.60 2.08
CA ARG A 133 -1.63 -15.41 1.75
C ARG A 133 -1.19 -13.99 2.06
N LEU A 134 0.01 -13.88 2.58
CA LEU A 134 0.75 -12.62 2.64
C LEU A 134 1.77 -12.59 1.50
N ILE A 135 1.70 -11.57 0.67
CA ILE A 135 2.65 -11.37 -0.42
C ILE A 135 3.46 -10.10 -0.12
N CYS A 136 4.77 -10.23 -0.13
CA CYS A 136 5.69 -9.13 0.17
C CYS A 136 6.44 -8.70 -1.09
N PHE A 137 6.60 -7.41 -1.27
CA PHE A 137 7.32 -6.82 -2.40
C PHE A 137 8.43 -5.90 -1.88
N GLY A 138 9.66 -6.14 -2.33
CA GLY A 138 10.82 -5.40 -1.88
C GLY A 138 11.36 -5.94 -0.57
N GLY A 139 12.19 -5.12 0.08
CA GLY A 139 12.92 -5.52 1.27
C GLY A 139 14.41 -5.58 0.97
N ALA A 140 15.19 -5.79 2.00
CA ALA A 140 16.65 -5.81 1.90
C ALA A 140 17.16 -7.09 1.25
#